data_df99c43cd8f350a21859a5e96460e97f
#
_entry.id   df99c43cd8f350a21859a5e96460e97f
#
_cell.length_a   1.000
_cell.length_b   1.000
_cell.length_c   1.000
_cell.angle_alpha   90.00
_cell.angle_beta   90.00
_cell.angle_gamma   90.00
#
_symmetry.space_group_name_H-M   'P 1'
#
loop_
_entity.id
_entity.type
_entity.pdbx_description
1 polymer ?
#
loop_
_entity_poly.entity_id
_entity_poly.type
_entity_poly.pdbx_seq_one_letter_code
_entity_poly.pdbx_strand_id
1 'polypeptide(L)'
;MKRALQIVGLAGVLALLVPLALVSAGQAQETHVSREGGAWAQEITGSLAAVKNLRVKVDMGSVVVRGGQQPGINYVVHTHFGDSSEQDARRQFEQYKVTAYVKGDTAWIVGDWQGGRRPRRFSGEFSVVVPRDMALLKLETEGGNVDASGVAGRVEAESGGGSMKLDDIGGGANAETGGGSIDVGTVGGELNLHTGGGSIEVRHANGKVVAETGGGSVEIQSGAQGAIIETGGGSVEVRHCNGKVKVSTGGGSVDLSDIGGPAELETGGGNIHLTSAKGHVHAETGGGGIELYGVPSARAETGGGGITVKLVNTGGERNDSDLETGAGDITVYIAADVAINVRASVDMGNGHRITSDFSDIHISSEGDKWGPKSLTADGKLNGGGPTVKVHTSSGDIYFKRASH
;
A
#
# COMPACT_ATOMS: atom_id res chain seq x y z
N MET A 1 -44.80 77.82 29.33
CA MET A 1 -43.58 77.33 29.93
C MET A 1 -43.58 75.82 29.90
N LYS A 2 -42.94 75.20 28.95
CA LYS A 2 -42.56 73.78 28.98
C LYS A 2 -41.41 73.56 27.96
N ARG A 3 -40.20 73.28 28.47
CA ARG A 3 -39.01 73.03 27.69
C ARG A 3 -39.09 71.62 27.14
N ALA A 4 -38.91 71.43 25.84
CA ALA A 4 -38.73 70.17 25.18
C ALA A 4 -37.25 69.80 25.22
N LEU A 5 -36.97 68.58 25.65
CA LEU A 5 -35.64 67.98 25.69
C LEU A 5 -35.43 67.13 24.41
N GLN A 6 -34.48 67.55 23.58
CA GLN A 6 -34.06 66.81 22.41
C GLN A 6 -33.06 65.70 22.83
N ILE A 7 -33.41 64.43 22.51
CA ILE A 7 -32.51 63.30 22.65
C ILE A 7 -31.82 63.06 21.28
N VAL A 8 -30.52 63.32 21.24
CA VAL A 8 -29.67 63.00 20.08
C VAL A 8 -29.29 61.55 20.16
N GLY A 9 -29.81 60.72 19.23
CA GLY A 9 -29.43 59.33 19.10
C GLY A 9 -28.07 59.16 18.42
N LEU A 10 -27.11 58.56 19.14
CA LEU A 10 -25.80 58.21 18.62
C LEU A 10 -25.91 56.84 17.92
N ALA A 11 -25.89 56.81 16.58
CA ALA A 11 -25.80 55.60 15.79
C ALA A 11 -24.37 55.09 15.83
N GLY A 12 -24.14 54.00 16.62
CA GLY A 12 -22.88 53.29 16.62
C GLY A 12 -22.69 52.47 15.34
N VAL A 13 -21.77 52.89 14.52
CA VAL A 13 -21.30 52.07 13.39
C VAL A 13 -20.41 50.95 13.94
N LEU A 14 -20.95 49.71 13.96
CA LEU A 14 -20.20 48.52 14.28
C LEU A 14 -19.33 48.15 13.04
N ALA A 15 -18.08 48.56 13.02
CA ALA A 15 -17.12 48.13 12.00
C ALA A 15 -16.78 46.66 12.23
N LEU A 16 -17.30 45.76 11.38
CA LEU A 16 -16.84 44.39 11.25
C LEU A 16 -15.38 44.39 10.74
N LEU A 17 -14.44 44.22 11.67
CA LEU A 17 -13.06 43.91 11.34
C LEU A 17 -13.02 42.49 10.79
N VAL A 18 -13.07 42.35 9.47
CA VAL A 18 -12.68 41.13 8.76
C VAL A 18 -11.15 41.04 8.91
N PRO A 19 -10.59 39.95 9.48
CA PRO A 19 -9.14 39.80 9.55
C PRO A 19 -8.61 39.66 8.12
N LEU A 20 -7.91 40.70 7.66
CA LEU A 20 -7.13 40.64 6.43
C LEU A 20 -6.01 39.64 6.66
N ALA A 21 -6.12 38.43 6.09
CA ALA A 21 -5.02 37.47 6.11
C ALA A 21 -3.81 38.12 5.42
N LEU A 22 -2.75 38.36 6.20
CA LEU A 22 -1.49 38.88 5.70
C LEU A 22 -0.91 37.87 4.71
N VAL A 23 -1.03 38.14 3.41
CA VAL A 23 -0.29 37.47 2.37
C VAL A 23 1.07 38.17 2.30
N SER A 24 2.13 37.55 2.83
CA SER A 24 3.47 38.07 2.59
C SER A 24 3.90 37.59 1.21
N ALA A 25 4.17 38.53 0.30
CA ALA A 25 4.82 38.19 -0.98
C ALA A 25 6.18 37.57 -0.67
N GLY A 26 6.52 36.48 -1.39
CA GLY A 26 7.88 35.89 -1.36
C GLY A 26 8.93 36.92 -1.77
N GLN A 27 10.18 36.63 -1.47
CA GLN A 27 11.30 37.42 -2.00
C GLN A 27 11.25 37.39 -3.54
N ALA A 28 11.84 38.40 -4.18
CA ALA A 28 11.83 38.52 -5.63
C ALA A 28 12.36 37.23 -6.27
N GLN A 29 11.60 36.70 -7.22
CA GLN A 29 12.02 35.58 -8.03
C GLN A 29 13.10 36.04 -9.01
N GLU A 30 14.20 35.30 -9.11
CA GLU A 30 15.19 35.49 -10.14
C GLU A 30 14.91 34.53 -11.28
N THR A 31 14.98 35.03 -12.52
CA THR A 31 14.70 34.22 -13.71
C THR A 31 15.88 34.31 -14.68
N HIS A 32 16.40 33.15 -15.06
CA HIS A 32 17.48 33.03 -16.04
C HIS A 32 17.03 32.15 -17.19
N VAL A 33 17.34 32.55 -18.44
CA VAL A 33 17.06 31.76 -19.65
C VAL A 33 18.38 31.43 -20.32
N SER A 34 18.62 30.14 -20.56
CA SER A 34 19.84 29.61 -21.15
C SER A 34 19.52 28.61 -22.25
N ARG A 35 20.55 28.16 -22.98
CA ARG A 35 20.43 27.08 -23.96
C ARG A 35 21.19 25.85 -23.45
N GLU A 36 20.50 24.74 -23.30
CA GLU A 36 21.04 23.49 -22.76
C GLU A 36 20.73 22.32 -23.69
N GLY A 37 21.75 21.59 -24.15
CA GLY A 37 21.58 20.36 -24.95
C GLY A 37 20.76 20.50 -26.22
N GLY A 38 20.66 21.71 -26.80
CA GLY A 38 19.85 21.99 -27.98
C GLY A 38 18.43 22.50 -27.68
N ALA A 39 17.98 22.45 -26.44
CA ALA A 39 16.73 23.03 -25.98
C ALA A 39 16.96 24.39 -25.30
N TRP A 40 15.91 25.18 -25.15
CA TRP A 40 15.89 26.35 -24.27
C TRP A 40 15.44 25.95 -22.89
N ALA A 41 16.14 26.43 -21.87
CA ALA A 41 15.84 26.23 -20.47
C ALA A 41 15.56 27.57 -19.78
N GLN A 42 14.61 27.55 -18.84
CA GLN A 42 14.37 28.65 -17.93
C GLN A 42 14.54 28.14 -16.51
N GLU A 43 15.33 28.83 -15.72
CA GLU A 43 15.48 28.62 -14.28
C GLU A 43 14.82 29.75 -13.52
N ILE A 44 13.96 29.42 -12.57
CA ILE A 44 13.32 30.36 -11.66
C ILE A 44 13.70 29.97 -10.25
N THR A 45 14.40 30.85 -9.53
CA THR A 45 14.80 30.63 -8.15
C THR A 45 14.07 31.56 -7.20
N GLY A 46 13.81 31.10 -5.99
CA GLY A 46 13.21 31.94 -4.98
C GLY A 46 13.22 31.29 -3.59
N SER A 47 12.80 32.09 -2.61
CA SER A 47 12.69 31.61 -1.23
C SER A 47 11.41 32.11 -0.56
N LEU A 48 10.94 31.33 0.41
CA LEU A 48 9.79 31.66 1.26
C LEU A 48 10.19 31.52 2.71
N ALA A 49 9.50 32.26 3.57
CA ALA A 49 9.69 32.16 5.01
C ALA A 49 9.39 30.74 5.52
N ALA A 50 10.03 30.33 6.60
CA ALA A 50 9.71 29.09 7.29
C ALA A 50 8.26 29.10 7.79
N VAL A 51 7.51 28.06 7.44
CA VAL A 51 6.14 27.81 7.89
C VAL A 51 5.99 26.32 8.14
N LYS A 52 4.85 25.91 8.72
CA LYS A 52 4.63 24.49 9.08
C LYS A 52 4.22 23.61 7.91
N ASN A 53 3.56 24.17 6.91
CA ASN A 53 2.97 23.42 5.82
C ASN A 53 3.47 23.94 4.46
N LEU A 54 3.64 23.03 3.51
CA LEU A 54 3.93 23.35 2.12
C LEU A 54 2.86 22.72 1.21
N ARG A 55 2.39 23.49 0.24
CA ARG A 55 1.63 22.99 -0.89
C ARG A 55 2.33 23.33 -2.18
N VAL A 56 2.61 22.29 -2.97
CA VAL A 56 3.12 22.41 -4.34
C VAL A 56 2.05 21.89 -5.27
N LYS A 57 1.58 22.71 -6.19
CA LYS A 57 0.61 22.30 -7.19
C LYS A 57 1.10 22.71 -8.57
N VAL A 58 1.27 21.73 -9.45
CA VAL A 58 1.81 21.95 -10.80
C VAL A 58 0.96 21.25 -11.86
N ASP A 59 0.65 21.97 -12.92
CA ASP A 59 -0.07 21.42 -14.07
C ASP A 59 0.84 20.54 -14.94
N MET A 60 2.12 20.87 -15.02
CA MET A 60 3.10 20.17 -15.84
C MET A 60 4.46 20.19 -15.14
N GLY A 61 5.02 19.01 -14.92
CA GLY A 61 6.35 18.87 -14.34
C GLY A 61 6.39 17.94 -13.14
N SER A 62 7.59 17.55 -12.81
CA SER A 62 7.88 16.73 -11.64
C SER A 62 8.09 17.62 -10.41
N VAL A 63 7.80 17.08 -9.23
CA VAL A 63 7.97 17.76 -7.95
C VAL A 63 8.95 16.96 -7.10
N VAL A 64 10.04 17.60 -6.70
CA VAL A 64 11.07 17.04 -5.83
C VAL A 64 11.16 17.86 -4.56
N VAL A 65 10.89 17.27 -3.40
CA VAL A 65 10.98 17.95 -2.11
C VAL A 65 11.98 17.25 -1.20
N ARG A 66 12.94 18.00 -0.68
CA ARG A 66 13.96 17.51 0.24
C ARG A 66 13.91 18.26 1.57
N GLY A 67 13.78 17.54 2.66
CA GLY A 67 13.93 18.09 4.00
C GLY A 67 15.41 18.31 4.32
N GLY A 68 15.73 19.45 4.94
CA GLY A 68 17.09 19.82 5.29
C GLY A 68 17.15 20.69 6.56
N GLN A 69 18.32 21.23 6.85
CA GLN A 69 18.57 22.06 8.05
C GLN A 69 18.45 23.57 7.79
N GLN A 70 18.02 23.98 6.60
CA GLN A 70 17.87 25.40 6.28
C GLN A 70 16.70 26.05 7.05
N PRO A 71 16.79 27.35 7.34
CA PRO A 71 15.79 28.04 8.16
C PRO A 71 14.53 28.46 7.38
N GLY A 72 14.41 28.17 6.08
CA GLY A 72 13.31 28.57 5.22
C GLY A 72 13.06 27.59 4.09
N ILE A 73 12.17 27.93 3.18
CA ILE A 73 11.85 27.13 2.00
C ILE A 73 12.54 27.77 0.81
N ASN A 74 13.41 27.00 0.14
CA ASN A 74 14.05 27.42 -1.11
C ASN A 74 13.52 26.58 -2.24
N TYR A 75 13.30 27.17 -3.40
CA TYR A 75 12.84 26.47 -4.56
C TYR A 75 13.59 26.90 -5.82
N VAL A 76 13.76 25.92 -6.70
CA VAL A 76 14.28 26.09 -8.06
C VAL A 76 13.31 25.42 -9.00
N VAL A 77 12.86 26.13 -10.02
CA VAL A 77 11.99 25.58 -11.06
C VAL A 77 12.75 25.61 -12.36
N HIS A 78 13.06 24.43 -12.89
CA HIS A 78 13.62 24.26 -14.23
C HIS A 78 12.52 23.93 -15.20
N THR A 79 12.41 24.73 -16.27
CA THR A 79 11.50 24.44 -17.38
C THR A 79 12.27 24.35 -18.68
N HIS A 80 11.95 23.37 -19.50
CA HIS A 80 12.59 23.14 -20.80
C HIS A 80 11.58 23.19 -21.92
N PHE A 81 11.98 23.82 -23.02
CA PHE A 81 11.23 23.85 -24.25
C PHE A 81 12.14 23.51 -25.45
N GLY A 82 11.88 22.38 -26.11
CA GLY A 82 12.73 21.88 -27.20
C GLY A 82 12.43 22.46 -28.58
N ASP A 83 13.45 22.53 -29.44
CA ASP A 83 13.39 22.78 -30.90
C ASP A 83 12.64 24.04 -31.37
N SER A 84 12.96 25.21 -30.81
CA SER A 84 12.38 26.47 -31.21
C SER A 84 13.43 27.58 -31.31
N SER A 85 13.04 28.73 -31.89
CA SER A 85 13.81 29.97 -31.73
C SER A 85 13.77 30.42 -30.25
N GLU A 86 14.76 31.21 -29.84
CA GLU A 86 14.75 31.83 -28.51
C GLU A 86 13.45 32.62 -28.24
N GLN A 87 12.99 33.34 -29.26
CA GLN A 87 11.77 34.13 -29.15
C GLN A 87 10.52 33.26 -28.90
N ASP A 88 10.45 32.09 -29.58
CA ASP A 88 9.33 31.15 -29.36
C ASP A 88 9.40 30.52 -27.97
N ALA A 89 10.59 30.13 -27.52
CA ALA A 89 10.80 29.58 -26.19
C ALA A 89 10.40 30.59 -25.11
N ARG A 90 10.85 31.84 -25.21
CA ARG A 90 10.46 32.90 -24.25
C ARG A 90 8.96 33.11 -24.21
N ARG A 91 8.28 33.11 -25.36
CA ARG A 91 6.81 33.19 -25.40
C ARG A 91 6.13 32.01 -24.70
N GLN A 92 6.69 30.81 -24.81
CA GLN A 92 6.16 29.62 -24.13
C GLN A 92 6.42 29.69 -22.62
N PHE A 93 7.60 30.12 -22.20
CA PHE A 93 7.89 30.32 -20.77
C PHE A 93 6.98 31.37 -20.12
N GLU A 94 6.65 32.45 -20.83
CA GLU A 94 5.69 33.46 -20.36
C GLU A 94 4.26 32.90 -20.14
N GLN A 95 3.91 31.80 -20.83
CA GLN A 95 2.62 31.12 -20.63
C GLN A 95 2.63 30.20 -19.41
N TYR A 96 3.79 29.83 -18.87
CA TYR A 96 3.91 29.01 -17.68
C TYR A 96 4.24 29.87 -16.47
N LYS A 97 3.22 30.15 -15.68
CA LYS A 97 3.34 31.03 -14.53
C LYS A 97 3.71 30.27 -13.27
N VAL A 98 4.85 30.62 -12.67
CA VAL A 98 5.25 30.13 -11.34
C VAL A 98 4.93 31.22 -10.32
N THR A 99 4.15 30.88 -9.33
CA THR A 99 3.76 31.77 -8.23
C THR A 99 4.11 31.13 -6.89
N ALA A 100 4.82 31.87 -6.05
CA ALA A 100 5.19 31.41 -4.72
C ALA A 100 4.83 32.48 -3.67
N TYR A 101 4.11 32.07 -2.61
CA TYR A 101 3.64 32.96 -1.56
C TYR A 101 3.39 32.19 -0.25
N VAL A 102 3.30 32.92 0.85
CA VAL A 102 2.89 32.39 2.14
C VAL A 102 1.51 32.93 2.51
N LYS A 103 0.62 32.03 2.94
CA LYS A 103 -0.71 32.39 3.44
C LYS A 103 -0.97 31.65 4.76
N GLY A 104 -1.01 32.40 5.85
CA GLY A 104 -1.08 31.82 7.20
C GLY A 104 0.17 31.02 7.52
N ASP A 105 0.02 29.76 7.89
CA ASP A 105 1.07 28.80 8.21
C ASP A 105 1.46 27.90 7.03
N THR A 106 1.02 28.24 5.82
CA THR A 106 1.22 27.42 4.62
C THR A 106 1.94 28.21 3.53
N ALA A 107 3.04 27.67 3.03
CA ALA A 107 3.71 28.09 1.82
C ALA A 107 3.06 27.44 0.60
N TRP A 108 2.90 28.21 -0.46
CA TRP A 108 2.34 27.77 -1.73
C TRP A 108 3.35 28.00 -2.83
N ILE A 109 3.56 26.96 -3.65
CA ILE A 109 4.30 27.04 -4.91
C ILE A 109 3.37 26.45 -5.98
N VAL A 110 3.01 27.28 -6.95
CA VAL A 110 2.04 26.92 -7.99
C VAL A 110 2.68 27.13 -9.34
N GLY A 111 2.67 26.09 -10.18
CA GLY A 111 3.06 26.15 -11.58
C GLY A 111 1.83 25.93 -12.46
N ASP A 112 1.40 26.96 -13.19
CA ASP A 112 0.14 26.99 -13.92
C ASP A 112 0.36 27.38 -15.39
N TRP A 113 -0.18 26.58 -16.31
CA TRP A 113 -0.17 26.85 -17.73
C TRP A 113 -1.33 27.75 -18.12
N GLN A 114 -1.05 29.00 -18.45
CA GLN A 114 -2.05 30.01 -18.83
C GLN A 114 -2.29 30.10 -20.34
N GLY A 115 -1.54 29.34 -21.14
CA GLY A 115 -1.71 29.29 -22.59
C GLY A 115 -2.90 28.44 -23.02
N GLY A 116 -3.15 28.39 -24.32
CA GLY A 116 -4.17 27.51 -24.89
C GLY A 116 -3.75 26.04 -24.83
N ARG A 117 -3.47 25.41 -25.98
CA ARG A 117 -3.04 24.01 -26.01
C ARG A 117 -1.66 23.85 -25.40
N ARG A 118 -1.52 22.93 -24.42
CA ARG A 118 -0.23 22.58 -23.80
C ARG A 118 0.78 22.08 -24.85
N PRO A 119 2.01 22.61 -24.89
CA PRO A 119 3.02 22.17 -25.85
C PRO A 119 3.53 20.77 -25.47
N ARG A 120 3.67 19.90 -26.46
CA ARG A 120 4.14 18.50 -26.24
C ARG A 120 5.60 18.40 -25.79
N ARG A 121 6.41 19.44 -26.03
CA ARG A 121 7.85 19.47 -25.74
C ARG A 121 8.21 20.38 -24.57
N PHE A 122 7.26 20.67 -23.72
CA PHE A 122 7.48 21.39 -22.49
C PHE A 122 7.61 20.41 -21.33
N SER A 123 8.63 20.55 -20.53
CA SER A 123 8.79 19.83 -19.26
C SER A 123 9.22 20.80 -18.18
N GLY A 124 8.83 20.52 -16.93
CA GLY A 124 9.20 21.28 -15.76
C GLY A 124 9.65 20.36 -14.63
N GLU A 125 10.55 20.86 -13.78
CA GLU A 125 10.94 20.23 -12.53
C GLU A 125 10.93 21.28 -11.43
N PHE A 126 10.20 20.99 -10.36
CA PHE A 126 10.12 21.81 -9.17
C PHE A 126 10.94 21.17 -8.07
N SER A 127 12.14 21.68 -7.85
CA SER A 127 13.04 21.27 -6.76
C SER A 127 12.86 22.20 -5.58
N VAL A 128 12.38 21.67 -4.46
CA VAL A 128 12.07 22.44 -3.25
C VAL A 128 12.84 21.85 -2.06
N VAL A 129 13.57 22.70 -1.36
CA VAL A 129 14.24 22.34 -0.11
C VAL A 129 13.53 23.00 1.05
N VAL A 130 13.09 22.19 2.02
CA VAL A 130 12.27 22.64 3.16
C VAL A 130 12.96 22.34 4.50
N PRO A 131 12.63 23.01 5.59
CA PRO A 131 13.02 22.57 6.93
C PRO A 131 12.50 21.15 7.20
N ARG A 132 13.30 20.31 7.88
CA ARG A 132 12.91 18.93 8.19
C ARG A 132 11.66 18.82 9.07
N ASP A 133 11.42 19.80 9.93
CA ASP A 133 10.30 19.86 10.88
C ASP A 133 8.98 20.32 10.31
N MET A 134 8.83 20.32 8.98
CA MET A 134 7.54 20.56 8.33
C MET A 134 6.49 19.58 8.87
N ALA A 135 5.28 20.09 9.18
CA ALA A 135 4.18 19.29 9.67
C ALA A 135 3.44 18.55 8.54
N LEU A 136 3.27 19.21 7.40
CA LEU A 136 2.56 18.66 6.24
C LEU A 136 3.20 19.14 4.93
N LEU A 137 3.44 18.18 4.03
CA LEU A 137 3.66 18.43 2.62
C LEU A 137 2.45 17.95 1.82
N LYS A 138 1.87 18.80 0.99
CA LYS A 138 0.88 18.41 -0.02
C LYS A 138 1.42 18.71 -1.41
N LEU A 139 1.62 17.65 -2.22
CA LEU A 139 2.31 17.69 -3.50
C LEU A 139 1.37 17.18 -4.59
N GLU A 140 0.98 18.03 -5.50
CA GLU A 140 0.02 17.72 -6.56
C GLU A 140 0.65 18.00 -7.94
N THR A 141 0.62 17.02 -8.85
CA THR A 141 0.99 17.20 -10.26
C THR A 141 0.02 16.47 -11.19
N GLU A 142 -0.29 17.04 -12.36
CA GLU A 142 -1.19 16.37 -13.32
C GLU A 142 -0.54 15.18 -14.04
N GLY A 143 0.80 15.08 -14.10
CA GLY A 143 1.43 13.99 -14.84
C GLY A 143 2.90 13.73 -14.56
N GLY A 144 3.56 14.56 -13.77
CA GLY A 144 4.97 14.40 -13.42
C GLY A 144 5.21 13.44 -12.25
N ASN A 145 6.46 13.11 -12.03
CA ASN A 145 6.85 12.33 -10.87
C ASN A 145 6.82 13.17 -9.59
N VAL A 146 6.61 12.52 -8.46
CA VAL A 146 6.73 13.14 -7.14
C VAL A 146 7.79 12.41 -6.33
N ASP A 147 8.77 13.16 -5.82
CA ASP A 147 9.81 12.64 -4.94
C ASP A 147 9.85 13.48 -3.66
N ALA A 148 9.60 12.88 -2.50
CA ALA A 148 9.63 13.57 -1.22
C ALA A 148 10.47 12.80 -0.21
N SER A 149 11.40 13.49 0.46
CA SER A 149 12.22 12.83 1.46
C SER A 149 12.72 13.76 2.57
N GLY A 150 13.11 13.15 3.71
CA GLY A 150 13.74 13.85 4.81
C GLY A 150 12.81 14.72 5.66
N VAL A 151 11.52 14.42 5.76
CA VAL A 151 10.50 15.24 6.42
C VAL A 151 9.95 14.56 7.66
N ALA A 152 9.90 15.27 8.79
CA ALA A 152 9.40 14.72 10.04
C ALA A 152 7.86 14.59 10.08
N GLY A 153 7.13 15.38 9.32
CA GLY A 153 5.67 15.38 9.29
C GLY A 153 5.06 14.41 8.27
N ARG A 154 3.80 14.69 7.91
CA ARG A 154 3.01 13.89 6.97
C ARG A 154 3.22 14.35 5.53
N VAL A 155 3.15 13.40 4.60
CA VAL A 155 3.19 13.67 3.15
C VAL A 155 1.89 13.21 2.50
N GLU A 156 1.28 14.09 1.70
CA GLU A 156 0.18 13.81 0.78
C GLU A 156 0.65 14.09 -0.63
N ALA A 157 0.70 13.07 -1.48
CA ALA A 157 1.22 13.15 -2.85
C ALA A 157 0.18 12.65 -3.84
N GLU A 158 -0.12 13.45 -4.85
CA GLU A 158 -1.07 13.14 -5.92
C GLU A 158 -0.43 13.37 -7.28
N SER A 159 -0.51 12.39 -8.19
CA SER A 159 -0.08 12.54 -9.59
C SER A 159 -1.10 11.92 -10.54
N GLY A 160 -1.35 12.55 -11.66
CA GLY A 160 -2.22 11.98 -12.70
C GLY A 160 -1.64 10.74 -13.39
N GLY A 161 -0.31 10.55 -13.38
CA GLY A 161 0.30 9.41 -14.07
C GLY A 161 1.77 9.14 -13.77
N GLY A 162 2.47 10.03 -13.10
CA GLY A 162 3.89 9.89 -12.75
C GLY A 162 4.13 8.92 -11.61
N SER A 163 5.35 8.44 -11.51
CA SER A 163 5.78 7.60 -10.38
C SER A 163 6.05 8.44 -9.14
N MET A 164 5.91 7.81 -7.98
CA MET A 164 6.12 8.44 -6.68
C MET A 164 7.22 7.76 -5.90
N LYS A 165 8.05 8.58 -5.25
CA LYS A 165 9.08 8.10 -4.33
C LYS A 165 8.99 8.87 -3.02
N LEU A 166 8.79 8.13 -1.91
CA LEU A 166 8.69 8.68 -0.57
C LEU A 166 9.71 8.00 0.34
N ASP A 167 10.61 8.78 0.96
CA ASP A 167 11.62 8.18 1.84
C ASP A 167 11.93 9.09 3.04
N ASP A 168 12.32 8.49 4.18
CA ASP A 168 12.64 9.20 5.42
C ASP A 168 11.53 10.19 5.84
N ILE A 169 10.30 9.68 5.91
CA ILE A 169 9.11 10.41 6.36
C ILE A 169 8.81 10.02 7.81
N GLY A 170 8.90 10.97 8.72
CA GLY A 170 8.68 10.71 10.14
C GLY A 170 7.20 10.47 10.51
N GLY A 171 6.28 11.13 9.82
CA GLY A 171 4.83 10.92 9.95
C GLY A 171 4.29 9.81 9.05
N GLY A 172 3.01 9.87 8.73
CA GLY A 172 2.39 8.98 7.74
C GLY A 172 2.47 9.54 6.33
N ALA A 173 2.13 8.73 5.32
CA ALA A 173 2.03 9.20 3.95
C ALA A 173 0.77 8.68 3.25
N ASN A 174 0.22 9.55 2.38
CA ASN A 174 -0.83 9.21 1.43
C ASN A 174 -0.30 9.49 0.02
N ALA A 175 -0.28 8.50 -0.85
CA ALA A 175 0.22 8.61 -2.21
C ALA A 175 -0.78 8.04 -3.20
N GLU A 176 -1.19 8.85 -4.17
CA GLU A 176 -2.15 8.47 -5.19
C GLU A 176 -1.63 8.82 -6.58
N THR A 177 -1.61 7.83 -7.50
CA THR A 177 -1.24 8.06 -8.90
C THR A 177 -2.13 7.30 -9.87
N GLY A 178 -2.42 7.89 -11.02
CA GLY A 178 -3.24 7.24 -12.04
C GLY A 178 -2.59 6.03 -12.71
N GLY A 179 -1.27 5.94 -12.76
CA GLY A 179 -0.61 4.85 -13.49
C GLY A 179 0.84 4.56 -13.13
N GLY A 180 1.52 5.47 -12.47
CA GLY A 180 2.92 5.31 -12.06
C GLY A 180 3.10 4.32 -10.91
N SER A 181 4.32 3.87 -10.70
CA SER A 181 4.67 3.06 -9.53
C SER A 181 4.88 3.92 -8.29
N ILE A 182 4.69 3.32 -7.12
CA ILE A 182 4.92 3.96 -5.82
C ILE A 182 6.03 3.21 -5.09
N ASP A 183 7.15 3.88 -4.85
CA ASP A 183 8.31 3.37 -4.08
C ASP A 183 8.37 4.10 -2.74
N VAL A 184 8.24 3.35 -1.65
CA VAL A 184 8.29 3.88 -0.29
C VAL A 184 9.50 3.30 0.44
N GLY A 185 10.41 4.17 0.86
CA GLY A 185 11.54 3.83 1.70
C GLY A 185 11.14 3.59 3.14
N THR A 186 11.47 4.52 4.02
CA THR A 186 11.15 4.46 5.45
C THR A 186 10.07 5.47 5.81
N VAL A 187 8.98 5.00 6.44
CA VAL A 187 7.89 5.85 6.91
C VAL A 187 7.52 5.51 8.36
N GLY A 188 7.48 6.54 9.21
CA GLY A 188 7.22 6.40 10.64
C GLY A 188 5.76 6.14 11.03
N GLY A 189 4.80 6.49 10.16
CA GLY A 189 3.37 6.38 10.42
C GLY A 189 2.62 5.45 9.47
N GLU A 190 1.32 5.67 9.38
CA GLU A 190 0.43 4.91 8.50
C GLU A 190 0.65 5.27 7.03
N LEU A 191 0.56 4.27 6.16
CA LEU A 191 0.65 4.38 4.71
C LEU A 191 -0.68 4.06 4.04
N ASN A 192 -1.12 4.96 3.14
CA ASN A 192 -2.21 4.72 2.21
C ASN A 192 -1.69 4.96 0.80
N LEU A 193 -1.59 3.90 0.01
CA LEU A 193 -0.95 3.89 -1.30
C LEU A 193 -1.94 3.40 -2.34
N HIS A 194 -2.20 4.22 -3.36
CA HIS A 194 -3.11 3.87 -4.44
C HIS A 194 -2.50 4.18 -5.81
N THR A 195 -2.52 3.19 -6.72
CA THR A 195 -2.15 3.40 -8.11
C THR A 195 -3.10 2.69 -9.07
N GLY A 196 -3.44 3.31 -10.19
CA GLY A 196 -4.31 2.69 -11.19
C GLY A 196 -3.68 1.48 -11.89
N GLY A 197 -2.36 1.37 -11.97
CA GLY A 197 -1.73 0.26 -12.71
C GLY A 197 -0.29 -0.06 -12.36
N GLY A 198 0.43 0.82 -11.70
CA GLY A 198 1.83 0.63 -11.32
C GLY A 198 2.02 -0.34 -10.16
N SER A 199 3.25 -0.76 -9.94
CA SER A 199 3.61 -1.57 -8.77
C SER A 199 3.81 -0.70 -7.53
N ILE A 200 3.62 -1.31 -6.36
CA ILE A 200 3.84 -0.67 -5.06
C ILE A 200 4.94 -1.43 -4.34
N GLU A 201 5.99 -0.72 -3.92
CA GLU A 201 7.08 -1.27 -3.10
C GLU A 201 7.17 -0.49 -1.79
N VAL A 202 7.18 -1.19 -0.65
CA VAL A 202 7.35 -0.62 0.68
C VAL A 202 8.49 -1.33 1.39
N ARG A 203 9.58 -0.60 1.67
CA ARG A 203 10.72 -1.15 2.39
C ARG A 203 10.46 -1.23 3.90
N HIS A 204 10.04 -0.15 4.52
CA HIS A 204 9.78 -0.14 5.96
C HIS A 204 8.68 0.84 6.36
N ALA A 205 7.66 0.33 7.05
CA ALA A 205 6.58 1.13 7.63
C ALA A 205 6.39 0.78 9.12
N ASN A 206 6.39 1.80 9.99
CA ASN A 206 6.09 1.61 11.41
C ASN A 206 4.58 1.59 11.72
N GLY A 207 3.74 2.10 10.82
CA GLY A 207 2.29 2.08 10.91
C GLY A 207 1.67 0.92 10.12
N LYS A 208 0.35 1.00 10.00
CA LYS A 208 -0.43 0.12 9.12
C LYS A 208 -0.20 0.52 7.66
N VAL A 209 -0.13 -0.48 6.78
CA VAL A 209 -0.02 -0.28 5.34
C VAL A 209 -1.35 -0.65 4.67
N VAL A 210 -1.88 0.27 3.88
CA VAL A 210 -2.96 0.01 2.92
C VAL A 210 -2.40 0.27 1.53
N ALA A 211 -2.41 -0.75 0.67
CA ALA A 211 -1.84 -0.69 -0.67
C ALA A 211 -2.83 -1.24 -1.70
N GLU A 212 -3.21 -0.41 -2.65
CA GLU A 212 -4.18 -0.75 -3.68
C GLU A 212 -3.60 -0.45 -5.07
N THR A 213 -3.68 -1.43 -5.98
CA THR A 213 -3.29 -1.24 -7.38
C THR A 213 -4.24 -1.96 -8.35
N GLY A 214 -4.52 -1.35 -9.49
CA GLY A 214 -5.37 -1.97 -10.51
C GLY A 214 -4.74 -3.20 -11.19
N GLY A 215 -3.41 -3.32 -11.24
CA GLY A 215 -2.78 -4.44 -11.96
C GLY A 215 -1.34 -4.74 -11.58
N GLY A 216 -0.65 -3.85 -10.92
CA GLY A 216 0.75 -4.00 -10.51
C GLY A 216 0.95 -4.99 -9.36
N SER A 217 2.17 -5.42 -9.16
CA SER A 217 2.55 -6.21 -8.00
C SER A 217 2.75 -5.34 -6.75
N VAL A 218 2.57 -5.92 -5.59
CA VAL A 218 2.81 -5.26 -4.30
C VAL A 218 3.86 -6.03 -3.52
N GLU A 219 4.94 -5.34 -3.12
CA GLU A 219 5.98 -5.87 -2.26
C GLU A 219 6.07 -5.06 -0.96
N ILE A 220 5.99 -5.72 0.19
CA ILE A 220 6.20 -5.13 1.52
C ILE A 220 7.31 -5.90 2.23
N GLN A 221 8.46 -5.25 2.44
CA GLN A 221 9.57 -5.89 3.14
C GLN A 221 9.35 -5.90 4.65
N SER A 222 8.82 -4.81 5.23
CA SER A 222 8.53 -4.73 6.67
C SER A 222 7.37 -3.79 6.97
N GLY A 223 6.32 -4.33 7.65
CA GLY A 223 5.18 -3.58 8.17
C GLY A 223 4.95 -3.85 9.66
N ALA A 224 4.95 -2.81 10.51
CA ALA A 224 4.92 -3.01 11.96
C ALA A 224 3.52 -3.31 12.54
N GLN A 225 2.42 -2.75 11.99
CA GLN A 225 1.09 -2.84 12.61
C GLN A 225 0.05 -3.62 11.81
N GLY A 226 0.39 -4.12 10.63
CA GLY A 226 -0.51 -4.87 9.76
C GLY A 226 -0.52 -4.33 8.34
N ALA A 227 -1.10 -5.11 7.41
CA ALA A 227 -1.22 -4.74 6.01
C ALA A 227 -2.58 -5.13 5.44
N ILE A 228 -3.14 -4.26 4.59
CA ILE A 228 -4.27 -4.55 3.71
C ILE A 228 -3.81 -4.29 2.29
N ILE A 229 -3.87 -5.31 1.44
CA ILE A 229 -3.31 -5.27 0.09
C ILE A 229 -4.36 -5.75 -0.89
N GLU A 230 -4.64 -4.93 -1.90
CA GLU A 230 -5.57 -5.29 -2.97
C GLU A 230 -4.93 -5.01 -4.33
N THR A 231 -4.94 -6.01 -5.21
CA THR A 231 -4.48 -5.85 -6.60
C THR A 231 -5.39 -6.58 -7.59
N GLY A 232 -5.63 -5.99 -8.75
CA GLY A 232 -6.47 -6.61 -9.78
C GLY A 232 -5.84 -7.85 -10.41
N GLY A 233 -4.52 -7.97 -10.46
CA GLY A 233 -3.87 -9.11 -11.13
C GLY A 233 -2.43 -9.38 -10.76
N GLY A 234 -1.76 -8.47 -10.07
CA GLY A 234 -0.36 -8.60 -9.68
C GLY A 234 -0.13 -9.60 -8.56
N SER A 235 1.09 -10.06 -8.42
CA SER A 235 1.50 -10.87 -7.28
C SER A 235 1.76 -10.01 -6.05
N VAL A 236 1.58 -10.61 -4.88
CA VAL A 236 1.80 -9.95 -3.59
C VAL A 236 2.88 -10.68 -2.81
N GLU A 237 3.89 -9.95 -2.34
CA GLU A 237 4.93 -10.45 -1.46
C GLU A 237 4.96 -9.63 -0.17
N VAL A 238 4.90 -10.30 1.00
CA VAL A 238 5.09 -9.67 2.32
C VAL A 238 6.11 -10.47 3.11
N ARG A 239 7.28 -9.89 3.36
CA ARG A 239 8.35 -10.60 4.06
C ARG A 239 8.17 -10.61 5.57
N HIS A 240 7.82 -9.47 6.15
CA HIS A 240 7.60 -9.37 7.59
C HIS A 240 6.46 -8.41 7.92
N CYS A 241 5.54 -8.87 8.78
CA CYS A 241 4.47 -8.01 9.30
C CYS A 241 4.07 -8.45 10.71
N ASN A 242 4.15 -7.54 11.70
CA ASN A 242 3.83 -7.88 13.09
C ASN A 242 2.33 -8.02 13.38
N GLY A 243 1.47 -7.42 12.57
CA GLY A 243 0.02 -7.42 12.77
C GLY A 243 -0.74 -8.34 11.81
N LYS A 244 -2.06 -8.12 11.74
CA LYS A 244 -2.93 -8.82 10.76
C LYS A 244 -2.56 -8.44 9.33
N VAL A 245 -2.52 -9.45 8.45
CA VAL A 245 -2.37 -9.24 7.00
C VAL A 245 -3.64 -9.69 6.29
N LYS A 246 -4.15 -8.83 5.41
CA LYS A 246 -5.21 -9.17 4.45
C LYS A 246 -4.72 -8.91 3.05
N VAL A 247 -4.83 -9.92 2.18
CA VAL A 247 -4.43 -9.85 0.77
C VAL A 247 -5.56 -10.33 -0.11
N SER A 248 -5.87 -9.56 -1.14
CA SER A 248 -6.79 -9.97 -2.21
C SER A 248 -6.16 -9.66 -3.57
N THR A 249 -6.07 -10.66 -4.45
CA THR A 249 -5.60 -10.48 -5.83
C THR A 249 -6.48 -11.25 -6.82
N GLY A 250 -6.73 -10.68 -8.00
CA GLY A 250 -7.54 -11.32 -9.02
C GLY A 250 -6.90 -12.55 -9.66
N GLY A 251 -5.55 -12.64 -9.68
CA GLY A 251 -4.90 -13.76 -10.37
C GLY A 251 -3.45 -14.02 -10.00
N GLY A 252 -2.78 -13.10 -9.34
CA GLY A 252 -1.38 -13.22 -8.92
C GLY A 252 -1.18 -14.22 -7.78
N SER A 253 0.05 -14.65 -7.61
CA SER A 253 0.43 -15.46 -6.45
C SER A 253 0.61 -14.60 -5.21
N VAL A 254 0.39 -15.20 -4.05
CA VAL A 254 0.56 -14.57 -2.73
C VAL A 254 1.66 -15.30 -1.98
N ASP A 255 2.73 -14.59 -1.62
CA ASP A 255 3.87 -15.12 -0.88
C ASP A 255 4.08 -14.31 0.41
N LEU A 256 3.90 -14.95 1.57
CA LEU A 256 4.10 -14.33 2.86
C LEU A 256 5.12 -15.11 3.68
N SER A 257 6.04 -14.40 4.35
CA SER A 257 7.07 -15.08 5.13
C SER A 257 6.78 -15.12 6.62
N ASP A 258 6.95 -14.01 7.35
CA ASP A 258 6.82 -13.99 8.81
C ASP A 258 5.70 -13.03 9.25
N ILE A 259 4.57 -13.60 9.65
CA ILE A 259 3.38 -12.84 10.03
C ILE A 259 3.11 -12.99 11.53
N GLY A 260 3.22 -11.89 12.26
CA GLY A 260 3.03 -11.86 13.71
C GLY A 260 1.57 -11.95 14.19
N GLY A 261 0.60 -11.90 13.27
CA GLY A 261 -0.84 -11.97 13.54
C GLY A 261 -1.57 -12.99 12.67
N PRO A 262 -2.91 -12.89 12.56
CA PRO A 262 -3.70 -13.69 11.64
C PRO A 262 -3.51 -13.20 10.19
N ALA A 263 -3.73 -14.11 9.22
CA ALA A 263 -3.67 -13.81 7.80
C ALA A 263 -4.97 -14.22 7.07
N GLU A 264 -5.41 -13.38 6.14
CA GLU A 264 -6.58 -13.59 5.27
C GLU A 264 -6.12 -13.38 3.83
N LEU A 265 -6.07 -14.44 3.04
CA LEU A 265 -5.37 -14.51 1.76
C LEU A 265 -6.33 -15.04 0.69
N GLU A 266 -6.62 -14.23 -0.31
CA GLU A 266 -7.53 -14.57 -1.39
C GLU A 266 -6.88 -14.31 -2.75
N THR A 267 -6.94 -15.29 -3.65
CA THR A 267 -6.54 -15.12 -5.05
C THR A 267 -7.49 -15.85 -6.00
N GLY A 268 -7.77 -15.28 -7.15
CA GLY A 268 -8.63 -15.93 -8.15
C GLY A 268 -8.00 -17.19 -8.78
N GLY A 269 -6.68 -17.27 -8.88
CA GLY A 269 -6.04 -18.40 -9.57
C GLY A 269 -4.58 -18.68 -9.22
N GLY A 270 -3.92 -17.78 -8.52
CA GLY A 270 -2.52 -17.91 -8.11
C GLY A 270 -2.31 -18.91 -6.97
N ASN A 271 -1.06 -19.26 -6.74
CA ASN A 271 -0.68 -20.04 -5.56
C ASN A 271 -0.62 -19.15 -4.32
N ILE A 272 -0.88 -19.75 -3.16
CA ILE A 272 -0.69 -19.11 -1.87
C ILE A 272 0.41 -19.85 -1.12
N HIS A 273 1.45 -19.12 -0.73
CA HIS A 273 2.52 -19.63 0.10
C HIS A 273 2.69 -18.77 1.35
N LEU A 274 2.75 -19.40 2.52
CA LEU A 274 2.98 -18.75 3.81
C LEU A 274 3.99 -19.56 4.63
N THR A 275 5.11 -18.93 5.00
CA THR A 275 6.16 -19.57 5.77
C THR A 275 5.83 -19.68 7.27
N SER A 276 5.26 -18.63 7.88
CA SER A 276 4.82 -18.65 9.28
C SER A 276 3.77 -17.60 9.60
N ALA A 277 2.83 -17.95 10.49
CA ALA A 277 1.92 -16.99 11.12
C ALA A 277 1.65 -17.36 12.59
N LYS A 278 1.52 -16.35 13.46
CA LYS A 278 1.19 -16.58 14.87
C LYS A 278 -0.31 -16.73 15.13
N GLY A 279 -1.16 -16.27 14.21
CA GLY A 279 -2.61 -16.35 14.28
C GLY A 279 -3.21 -17.34 13.29
N HIS A 280 -4.55 -17.45 13.34
CA HIS A 280 -5.31 -18.26 12.38
C HIS A 280 -5.15 -17.75 10.96
N VAL A 281 -4.99 -18.67 9.99
CA VAL A 281 -4.83 -18.35 8.57
C VAL A 281 -6.08 -18.78 7.80
N HIS A 282 -6.65 -17.86 7.04
CA HIS A 282 -7.65 -18.15 6.01
C HIS A 282 -7.01 -17.96 4.64
N ALA A 283 -6.99 -18.99 3.82
CA ALA A 283 -6.41 -18.98 2.48
C ALA A 283 -7.38 -19.57 1.47
N GLU A 284 -7.70 -18.80 0.43
CA GLU A 284 -8.63 -19.22 -0.63
C GLU A 284 -8.06 -18.94 -2.02
N THR A 285 -8.13 -19.94 -2.90
CA THR A 285 -7.76 -19.78 -4.32
C THR A 285 -8.70 -20.56 -5.23
N GLY A 286 -9.00 -20.02 -6.41
CA GLY A 286 -9.84 -20.72 -7.38
C GLY A 286 -9.19 -21.96 -7.98
N GLY A 287 -7.87 -21.97 -8.18
CA GLY A 287 -7.20 -23.06 -8.88
C GLY A 287 -5.76 -23.35 -8.47
N GLY A 288 -5.12 -22.47 -7.74
CA GLY A 288 -3.73 -22.61 -7.29
C GLY A 288 -3.57 -23.59 -6.13
N GLY A 289 -2.32 -23.94 -5.84
CA GLY A 289 -1.97 -24.68 -4.64
C GLY A 289 -1.88 -23.77 -3.41
N ILE A 290 -2.12 -24.31 -2.22
CA ILE A 290 -2.01 -23.62 -0.95
C ILE A 290 -0.95 -24.32 -0.09
N GLU A 291 0.06 -23.57 0.33
CA GLU A 291 1.12 -24.04 1.20
C GLU A 291 1.24 -23.14 2.44
N LEU A 292 0.86 -23.67 3.59
CA LEU A 292 0.87 -22.93 4.86
C LEU A 292 1.78 -23.62 5.87
N TYR A 293 2.91 -23.03 6.17
CA TYR A 293 3.83 -23.58 7.14
C TYR A 293 3.80 -22.78 8.45
N GLY A 294 4.11 -23.44 9.55
CA GLY A 294 4.28 -22.79 10.84
C GLY A 294 3.03 -22.05 11.37
N VAL A 295 1.84 -22.64 11.18
CA VAL A 295 0.56 -22.03 11.58
C VAL A 295 -0.10 -22.78 12.73
N PRO A 296 -0.82 -22.10 13.65
CA PRO A 296 -1.53 -22.77 14.75
C PRO A 296 -2.84 -23.45 14.30
N SER A 297 -3.50 -22.90 13.30
CA SER A 297 -4.74 -23.39 12.69
C SER A 297 -4.95 -22.72 11.32
N ALA A 298 -5.67 -23.39 10.41
CA ALA A 298 -5.92 -22.86 9.09
C ALA A 298 -7.31 -23.25 8.55
N ARG A 299 -7.93 -22.33 7.80
CA ARG A 299 -8.95 -22.64 6.81
C ARG A 299 -8.34 -22.45 5.44
N ALA A 300 -8.27 -23.50 4.63
CA ALA A 300 -7.68 -23.49 3.30
C ALA A 300 -8.63 -24.11 2.29
N GLU A 301 -9.00 -23.35 1.26
CA GLU A 301 -9.94 -23.78 0.24
C GLU A 301 -9.36 -23.56 -1.16
N THR A 302 -9.39 -24.58 -2.01
CA THR A 302 -9.01 -24.45 -3.42
C THR A 302 -9.92 -25.29 -4.32
N GLY A 303 -10.23 -24.77 -5.51
CA GLY A 303 -11.02 -25.53 -6.49
C GLY A 303 -10.28 -26.70 -7.11
N GLY A 304 -8.95 -26.60 -7.31
CA GLY A 304 -8.21 -27.59 -8.08
C GLY A 304 -6.77 -27.86 -7.68
N GLY A 305 -6.21 -27.11 -6.76
CA GLY A 305 -4.84 -27.26 -6.30
C GLY A 305 -4.68 -28.21 -5.13
N GLY A 306 -3.45 -28.62 -4.85
CA GLY A 306 -3.12 -29.33 -3.61
C GLY A 306 -3.03 -28.40 -2.43
N ILE A 307 -3.26 -28.92 -1.22
CA ILE A 307 -3.12 -28.19 0.04
C ILE A 307 -2.03 -28.83 0.88
N THR A 308 -1.07 -28.06 1.33
CA THR A 308 -0.06 -28.49 2.29
C THR A 308 -0.11 -27.58 3.51
N VAL A 309 -0.33 -28.16 4.69
CA VAL A 309 -0.36 -27.40 5.94
C VAL A 309 0.58 -28.02 6.97
N LYS A 310 1.45 -27.21 7.58
CA LYS A 310 2.26 -27.62 8.74
C LYS A 310 1.73 -26.95 9.99
N LEU A 311 1.02 -27.71 10.81
CA LEU A 311 0.48 -27.28 12.10
C LEU A 311 1.56 -27.31 13.18
N VAL A 312 1.70 -26.20 13.88
CA VAL A 312 2.66 -26.03 14.98
C VAL A 312 2.02 -25.34 16.16
N ASN A 313 2.63 -25.46 17.33
CA ASN A 313 2.21 -24.73 18.52
C ASN A 313 2.92 -23.36 18.55
N THR A 314 2.22 -22.29 18.20
CA THR A 314 2.75 -20.92 18.20
C THR A 314 2.58 -20.21 19.56
N GLY A 315 1.99 -20.89 20.57
CA GLY A 315 1.64 -20.30 21.86
C GLY A 315 0.39 -19.40 21.84
N GLY A 316 -0.24 -19.24 20.67
CA GLY A 316 -1.49 -18.50 20.50
C GLY A 316 -2.75 -19.38 20.61
N GLU A 317 -3.92 -18.77 20.41
CA GLU A 317 -5.19 -19.50 20.34
C GLU A 317 -5.18 -20.46 19.15
N ARG A 318 -5.61 -21.69 19.40
CA ARG A 318 -5.81 -22.70 18.36
C ARG A 318 -7.31 -22.87 18.12
N ASN A 319 -7.71 -22.59 16.89
CA ASN A 319 -9.06 -22.80 16.41
C ASN A 319 -9.17 -24.12 15.65
N ASP A 320 -10.39 -24.53 15.34
CA ASP A 320 -10.61 -25.60 14.40
C ASP A 320 -9.96 -25.25 13.04
N SER A 321 -9.51 -26.27 12.33
CA SER A 321 -8.98 -26.14 10.97
C SER A 321 -9.90 -26.84 9.97
N ASP A 322 -10.03 -26.25 8.77
CA ASP A 322 -10.85 -26.79 7.70
C ASP A 322 -10.05 -26.70 6.38
N LEU A 323 -9.74 -27.85 5.79
CA LEU A 323 -8.92 -27.95 4.59
C LEU A 323 -9.73 -28.64 3.51
N GLU A 324 -10.05 -27.91 2.44
CA GLU A 324 -10.94 -28.39 1.39
C GLU A 324 -10.35 -28.16 -0.01
N THR A 325 -10.35 -29.20 -0.84
CA THR A 325 -10.03 -29.09 -2.26
C THR A 325 -11.02 -29.87 -3.12
N GLY A 326 -11.40 -29.32 -4.26
CA GLY A 326 -12.21 -30.04 -5.23
C GLY A 326 -11.45 -31.18 -5.93
N ALA A 327 -10.19 -30.91 -6.30
CA ALA A 327 -9.33 -31.91 -6.96
C ALA A 327 -7.86 -31.64 -6.63
N GLY A 328 -7.30 -32.43 -5.76
CA GLY A 328 -5.91 -32.30 -5.35
C GLY A 328 -5.61 -33.06 -4.08
N ASP A 329 -4.34 -33.30 -3.83
CA ASP A 329 -3.89 -33.96 -2.62
C ASP A 329 -3.83 -32.99 -1.44
N ILE A 330 -4.14 -33.48 -0.25
CA ILE A 330 -4.00 -32.72 0.99
C ILE A 330 -2.94 -33.37 1.88
N THR A 331 -1.91 -32.62 2.24
CA THR A 331 -0.87 -33.07 3.15
C THR A 331 -0.89 -32.23 4.43
N VAL A 332 -1.07 -32.88 5.56
CA VAL A 332 -1.06 -32.22 6.89
C VAL A 332 0.15 -32.72 7.68
N TYR A 333 1.10 -31.83 7.92
CA TYR A 333 2.22 -32.08 8.81
C TYR A 333 1.85 -31.63 10.21
N ILE A 334 1.97 -32.51 11.19
CA ILE A 334 1.58 -32.26 12.59
C ILE A 334 2.82 -32.32 13.47
N ALA A 335 3.11 -31.25 14.19
CA ALA A 335 4.20 -31.21 15.16
C ALA A 335 3.89 -32.08 16.38
N ALA A 336 4.93 -32.62 17.02
CA ALA A 336 4.81 -33.60 18.09
C ALA A 336 4.04 -33.10 19.34
N ASP A 337 4.00 -31.79 19.56
CA ASP A 337 3.35 -31.12 20.69
C ASP A 337 1.93 -30.60 20.35
N VAL A 338 1.43 -30.83 19.14
CA VAL A 338 0.11 -30.37 18.70
C VAL A 338 -0.95 -31.42 19.04
N ALA A 339 -1.89 -31.03 19.93
CA ALA A 339 -3.04 -31.84 20.33
C ALA A 339 -4.27 -31.47 19.50
N ILE A 340 -4.84 -32.42 18.74
CA ILE A 340 -5.97 -32.22 17.80
C ILE A 340 -6.86 -33.46 17.71
N ASN A 341 -8.10 -33.22 17.24
CA ASN A 341 -8.96 -34.25 16.71
C ASN A 341 -8.90 -34.18 15.18
N VAL A 342 -8.79 -35.32 14.52
CA VAL A 342 -8.73 -35.40 13.06
C VAL A 342 -10.04 -35.98 12.52
N ARG A 343 -10.56 -35.39 11.46
CA ARG A 343 -11.63 -35.92 10.63
C ARG A 343 -11.30 -35.70 9.16
N ALA A 344 -11.24 -36.77 8.41
CA ALA A 344 -10.93 -36.69 6.99
C ALA A 344 -11.92 -37.45 6.14
N SER A 345 -12.19 -36.98 4.92
CA SER A 345 -13.04 -37.65 3.94
C SER A 345 -12.55 -37.44 2.51
N VAL A 346 -12.70 -38.47 1.71
CA VAL A 346 -12.49 -38.46 0.24
C VAL A 346 -13.76 -39.01 -0.40
N ASP A 347 -14.46 -38.18 -1.21
CA ASP A 347 -15.74 -38.58 -1.80
C ASP A 347 -15.58 -39.65 -2.88
N MET A 348 -14.65 -39.44 -3.81
CA MET A 348 -14.32 -40.41 -4.86
C MET A 348 -13.11 -41.26 -4.47
N GLY A 349 -13.31 -42.18 -3.52
CA GLY A 349 -12.23 -43.00 -2.97
C GLY A 349 -11.66 -44.10 -3.93
N ASN A 350 -12.25 -44.29 -5.11
CA ASN A 350 -11.77 -45.24 -6.10
C ASN A 350 -10.44 -44.77 -6.71
N GLY A 351 -9.34 -45.44 -6.36
CA GLY A 351 -7.99 -45.07 -6.81
C GLY A 351 -7.25 -44.11 -5.90
N HIS A 352 -7.92 -43.55 -4.90
CA HIS A 352 -7.33 -42.68 -3.89
C HIS A 352 -7.14 -43.37 -2.55
N ARG A 353 -6.38 -42.72 -1.66
CA ARG A 353 -6.05 -43.27 -0.33
C ARG A 353 -5.91 -42.17 0.71
N ILE A 354 -6.18 -42.55 1.96
CA ILE A 354 -5.76 -41.79 3.14
C ILE A 354 -4.58 -42.54 3.74
N THR A 355 -3.48 -41.84 4.05
CA THR A 355 -2.28 -42.41 4.66
C THR A 355 -1.90 -41.62 5.91
N SER A 356 -1.49 -42.29 6.98
CA SER A 356 -1.11 -41.69 8.24
C SER A 356 0.14 -42.28 8.85
N ASP A 357 1.05 -41.45 9.33
CA ASP A 357 2.21 -41.82 10.16
C ASP A 357 1.78 -42.06 11.65
N PHE A 358 0.51 -41.82 11.99
CA PHE A 358 -0.03 -41.90 13.35
C PHE A 358 -0.93 -43.14 13.46
N SER A 359 -0.63 -44.01 14.42
CA SER A 359 -1.43 -45.22 14.72
C SER A 359 -2.83 -44.89 15.27
N ASP A 360 -3.00 -43.71 15.81
CA ASP A 360 -4.25 -43.28 16.47
C ASP A 360 -5.28 -42.70 15.47
N ILE A 361 -4.93 -42.62 14.18
CA ILE A 361 -5.85 -42.27 13.09
C ILE A 361 -6.36 -43.57 12.45
N HIS A 362 -7.66 -43.82 12.60
CA HIS A 362 -8.36 -44.95 12.07
C HIS A 362 -8.95 -44.62 10.70
N ILE A 363 -8.55 -45.41 9.67
CA ILE A 363 -9.01 -45.21 8.30
C ILE A 363 -10.06 -46.28 7.98
N SER A 364 -11.20 -45.88 7.44
CA SER A 364 -12.29 -46.74 6.99
C SER A 364 -12.70 -46.41 5.57
N SER A 365 -13.30 -47.40 4.92
CA SER A 365 -13.80 -47.30 3.56
C SER A 365 -15.24 -47.78 3.52
N GLU A 366 -16.14 -46.93 3.03
CA GLU A 366 -17.56 -47.20 2.85
C GLU A 366 -17.89 -47.24 1.36
N GLY A 367 -18.76 -48.15 0.95
CA GLY A 367 -19.27 -48.26 -0.42
C GLY A 367 -19.43 -49.70 -0.90
N ASP A 368 -20.13 -49.86 -1.99
CA ASP A 368 -20.38 -51.16 -2.61
C ASP A 368 -19.11 -51.75 -3.29
N LYS A 369 -19.07 -53.07 -3.39
CA LYS A 369 -17.92 -53.80 -4.03
C LYS A 369 -17.60 -53.33 -5.43
N TRP A 370 -18.58 -52.78 -6.16
CA TRP A 370 -18.46 -52.33 -7.56
C TRP A 370 -18.98 -50.89 -7.78
N GLY A 371 -19.35 -50.18 -6.70
CA GLY A 371 -19.86 -48.81 -6.71
C GLY A 371 -18.80 -47.79 -6.33
N PRO A 372 -19.21 -46.49 -6.26
CA PRO A 372 -18.37 -45.45 -5.73
C PRO A 372 -18.05 -45.73 -4.26
N LYS A 373 -16.78 -45.57 -3.89
CA LYS A 373 -16.30 -45.71 -2.50
C LYS A 373 -15.98 -44.31 -1.95
N SER A 374 -16.34 -44.08 -0.70
CA SER A 374 -15.82 -42.99 0.10
C SER A 374 -14.77 -43.52 1.10
N LEU A 375 -13.78 -42.69 1.38
CA LEU A 375 -12.79 -42.98 2.41
C LEU A 375 -13.00 -41.97 3.56
N THR A 376 -12.91 -42.46 4.77
CA THR A 376 -12.98 -41.62 5.97
C THR A 376 -11.84 -41.93 6.91
N ALA A 377 -11.42 -40.95 7.69
CA ALA A 377 -10.46 -41.15 8.77
C ALA A 377 -10.81 -40.30 9.98
N ASP A 378 -10.75 -40.91 11.15
CA ASP A 378 -10.99 -40.28 12.42
C ASP A 378 -9.87 -40.62 13.42
N GLY A 379 -9.44 -39.64 14.20
CA GLY A 379 -8.38 -39.87 15.18
C GLY A 379 -8.29 -38.80 16.23
N LYS A 380 -7.57 -39.10 17.29
CA LYS A 380 -7.31 -38.18 18.39
C LYS A 380 -5.82 -38.21 18.73
N LEU A 381 -5.13 -37.13 18.46
CA LEU A 381 -3.69 -37.01 18.66
C LEU A 381 -3.35 -36.20 19.91
N ASN A 382 -2.37 -36.67 20.68
CA ASN A 382 -1.82 -35.98 21.87
C ASN A 382 -2.91 -35.58 22.92
N GLY A 383 -3.92 -36.45 23.14
CA GLY A 383 -5.01 -36.16 24.04
C GLY A 383 -6.21 -35.43 23.46
N GLY A 384 -6.13 -35.01 22.19
CA GLY A 384 -7.17 -34.28 21.49
C GLY A 384 -7.22 -32.77 21.77
N GLY A 385 -7.96 -32.06 20.96
CA GLY A 385 -8.06 -30.61 21.00
C GLY A 385 -8.98 -30.09 19.90
N PRO A 386 -8.70 -28.91 19.30
CA PRO A 386 -9.42 -28.42 18.15
C PRO A 386 -9.49 -29.44 17.01
N THR A 387 -10.53 -29.39 16.22
CA THR A 387 -10.75 -30.34 15.15
C THR A 387 -10.07 -29.87 13.86
N VAL A 388 -9.32 -30.78 13.23
CA VAL A 388 -8.81 -30.61 11.87
C VAL A 388 -9.67 -31.42 10.92
N LYS A 389 -10.50 -30.75 10.16
CA LYS A 389 -11.29 -31.34 9.09
C LYS A 389 -10.52 -31.27 7.80
N VAL A 390 -10.51 -32.38 7.05
CA VAL A 390 -9.79 -32.47 5.77
C VAL A 390 -10.73 -33.13 4.77
N HIS A 391 -11.02 -32.42 3.69
CA HIS A 391 -11.93 -32.91 2.66
C HIS A 391 -11.35 -32.73 1.27
N THR A 392 -11.39 -33.79 0.45
CA THR A 392 -11.14 -33.70 -0.99
C THR A 392 -12.18 -34.51 -1.75
N SER A 393 -12.71 -33.97 -2.84
CA SER A 393 -13.59 -34.76 -3.69
C SER A 393 -12.79 -35.81 -4.50
N SER A 394 -11.56 -35.47 -4.94
CA SER A 394 -10.69 -36.37 -5.71
C SER A 394 -9.23 -36.03 -5.43
N GLY A 395 -8.56 -36.88 -4.66
CA GLY A 395 -7.17 -36.72 -4.27
C GLY A 395 -6.79 -37.63 -3.09
N ASP A 396 -5.53 -37.69 -2.78
CA ASP A 396 -5.00 -38.44 -1.65
C ASP A 396 -4.89 -37.51 -0.40
N ILE A 397 -5.06 -38.09 0.78
CA ILE A 397 -4.86 -37.37 2.05
C ILE A 397 -3.70 -37.99 2.82
N TYR A 398 -2.77 -37.17 3.26
CA TYR A 398 -1.58 -37.57 4.00
C TYR A 398 -1.50 -36.88 5.36
N PHE A 399 -1.45 -37.64 6.44
CA PHE A 399 -1.12 -37.14 7.77
C PHE A 399 0.31 -37.55 8.11
N LYS A 400 1.21 -36.59 8.19
CA LYS A 400 2.64 -36.81 8.37
C LYS A 400 3.17 -36.16 9.66
N ARG A 401 4.19 -36.80 10.25
CA ARG A 401 4.93 -36.18 11.34
C ARG A 401 5.76 -35.02 10.79
N ALA A 402 5.63 -33.84 11.40
CA ALA A 402 6.51 -32.75 11.05
C ALA A 402 7.93 -33.05 11.53
N SER A 403 8.90 -33.06 10.59
CA SER A 403 10.31 -33.01 10.96
C SER A 403 10.64 -31.63 11.56
N HIS A 404 11.56 -31.60 12.52
CA HIS A 404 12.08 -30.37 13.14
C HIS A 404 12.71 -29.44 12.14
#